data_8491fe893fb11d4292f200b829fcf225
#
_entry.id   8491fe893fb11d4292f200b829fcf225
#
_cell.length_a   1.000
_cell.length_b   1.000
_cell.length_c   1.000
_cell.angle_alpha   90.00
_cell.angle_beta   90.00
_cell.angle_gamma   90.00
#
_symmetry.space_group_name_H-M   'P 1'
#
loop_
_entity.id
_entity.type
_entity.pdbx_description
1 polymer ?
#
loop_
_entity_poly.entity_id
_entity_poly.type
_entity_poly.pdbx_seq_one_letter_code
_entity_poly.pdbx_strand_id
1 'polypeptide(L)'
;MTSPAPLLRLATLATALALVVAGCTPVGDPAVEPSAEVSTAPGSSESMDDEMDDDATDAGAGSSGGAAQAGAYVEYRDGIIAETAGTKALFFHAPWCPQCRALEESILSGEIPDDLTIIKVDFDTATSLRQQYGVTIQTTIVFVDDDGVALASEVLYSDTTLDALVAAAP
;
A
#
# COMPACT_ATOMS: atom_id res chain seq x y z
N MET A 1 -48.29 16.20 28.71
CA MET A 1 -47.61 15.12 29.46
C MET A 1 -46.14 15.29 29.22
N THR A 2 -45.48 15.85 30.20
CA THR A 2 -44.12 16.39 30.20
C THR A 2 -43.18 15.32 30.76
N SER A 3 -42.21 14.82 30.00
CA SER A 3 -41.17 13.95 30.49
C SER A 3 -39.90 14.75 30.81
N PRO A 4 -39.30 14.55 31.96
CA PRO A 4 -38.06 15.23 32.35
C PRO A 4 -36.82 14.52 31.87
N ALA A 5 -35.81 15.27 31.46
CA ALA A 5 -34.47 14.89 31.16
C ALA A 5 -33.67 14.55 32.45
N PRO A 6 -32.76 13.58 32.43
CA PRO A 6 -31.79 13.41 33.53
C PRO A 6 -30.50 14.17 33.26
N LEU A 7 -30.11 14.89 34.30
CA LEU A 7 -28.94 15.70 34.51
C LEU A 7 -27.61 14.90 34.48
N LEU A 8 -26.70 15.43 33.72
CA LEU A 8 -25.27 15.67 33.97
C LEU A 8 -24.65 15.11 35.25
N ARG A 9 -23.62 14.26 35.11
CA ARG A 9 -22.56 14.14 36.10
C ARG A 9 -21.20 14.21 35.44
N LEU A 10 -20.59 15.38 35.56
CA LEU A 10 -19.13 15.56 35.39
C LEU A 10 -18.42 14.77 36.50
N ALA A 11 -17.48 13.93 36.16
CA ALA A 11 -16.46 13.43 37.07
C ALA A 11 -15.08 13.77 36.47
N THR A 12 -14.52 14.84 37.00
CA THR A 12 -13.11 15.22 36.81
C THR A 12 -12.24 14.27 37.65
N LEU A 13 -11.36 13.49 37.01
CA LEU A 13 -10.22 12.91 37.68
C LEU A 13 -8.95 13.46 37.05
N ALA A 14 -8.33 14.37 37.78
CA ALA A 14 -6.96 14.80 37.56
C ALA A 14 -6.03 13.76 38.21
N THR A 15 -5.18 13.12 37.45
CA THR A 15 -4.06 12.34 37.98
C THR A 15 -2.79 12.85 37.33
N ALA A 16 -2.02 13.59 38.17
CA ALA A 16 -0.65 13.96 37.89
C ALA A 16 0.22 12.71 38.10
N LEU A 17 1.08 12.38 37.13
CA LEU A 17 2.16 11.43 37.35
C LEU A 17 3.47 11.99 36.81
N ALA A 18 4.44 11.92 37.71
CA ALA A 18 5.76 12.52 37.71
C ALA A 18 6.68 11.97 36.62
N LEU A 19 7.54 12.88 36.10
CA LEU A 19 8.76 12.60 35.32
C LEU A 19 9.74 11.76 36.14
N VAL A 20 10.20 10.69 35.55
CA VAL A 20 11.49 10.07 35.93
C VAL A 20 12.39 10.14 34.68
N VAL A 21 13.36 11.05 34.74
CA VAL A 21 14.47 11.15 33.79
C VAL A 21 15.54 10.18 34.28
N ALA A 22 15.76 9.09 33.56
CA ALA A 22 16.93 8.25 33.74
C ALA A 22 17.81 8.40 32.49
N GLY A 23 18.93 9.07 32.66
CA GLY A 23 19.97 9.20 31.66
C GLY A 23 20.66 7.86 31.39
N CYS A 24 20.90 7.57 30.11
CA CYS A 24 21.89 6.58 29.70
C CYS A 24 22.92 7.28 28.81
N THR A 25 24.15 7.16 29.26
CA THR A 25 25.41 7.62 28.67
C THR A 25 25.69 6.91 27.35
N PRO A 26 26.34 7.58 26.38
CA PRO A 26 26.83 6.92 25.17
C PRO A 26 28.18 6.23 25.45
N VAL A 27 28.26 4.97 25.11
CA VAL A 27 29.53 4.21 25.09
C VAL A 27 29.89 3.91 23.65
N GLY A 28 31.00 4.51 23.21
CA GLY A 28 32.09 3.89 22.46
C GLY A 28 31.82 3.46 21.03
N ASP A 29 32.28 4.31 20.15
CA ASP A 29 32.73 4.03 18.80
C ASP A 29 33.88 3.02 18.81
N PRO A 30 33.96 2.06 17.89
CA PRO A 30 35.21 1.72 17.26
C PRO A 30 35.14 1.95 15.75
N ALA A 31 35.93 2.89 15.32
CA ALA A 31 36.34 3.13 13.95
C ALA A 31 36.85 1.82 13.32
N VAL A 32 36.32 1.49 12.15
CA VAL A 32 36.95 0.56 11.19
C VAL A 32 37.22 1.34 9.93
N GLU A 33 38.51 1.43 9.65
CA GLU A 33 39.11 2.13 8.52
C GLU A 33 38.75 1.50 7.15
N PRO A 34 38.76 2.29 6.07
CA PRO A 34 38.44 1.79 4.74
C PRO A 34 39.71 1.19 4.11
N SER A 35 39.65 -0.07 3.74
CA SER A 35 40.60 -0.66 2.81
C SER A 35 40.13 -0.44 1.39
N ALA A 36 40.82 0.44 0.71
CA ALA A 36 40.81 0.57 -0.73
C ALA A 36 41.62 -0.54 -1.36
N GLU A 37 41.04 -1.31 -2.26
CA GLU A 37 41.78 -1.99 -3.30
C GLU A 37 41.14 -1.74 -4.66
N VAL A 38 41.88 -0.94 -5.40
CA VAL A 38 41.80 -0.70 -6.83
C VAL A 38 42.12 -2.00 -7.56
N SER A 39 41.24 -2.46 -8.43
CA SER A 39 41.60 -3.39 -9.50
C SER A 39 41.06 -2.87 -10.82
N THR A 40 41.99 -2.29 -11.55
CA THR A 40 41.90 -1.88 -12.93
C THR A 40 42.17 -3.07 -13.82
N ALA A 41 41.35 -3.37 -14.79
CA ALA A 41 41.80 -3.81 -16.11
C ALA A 41 40.67 -3.78 -17.13
N PRO A 42 40.99 -3.41 -18.38
CA PRO A 42 40.06 -3.13 -19.46
C PRO A 42 39.91 -4.34 -20.39
N GLY A 43 38.80 -4.41 -21.08
CA GLY A 43 38.63 -5.44 -22.12
C GLY A 43 37.39 -5.22 -22.96
N SER A 44 37.63 -4.56 -24.09
CA SER A 44 37.19 -4.84 -25.45
C SER A 44 35.70 -4.87 -25.79
N SER A 45 35.36 -3.87 -26.52
CA SER A 45 34.56 -3.77 -27.74
C SER A 45 34.15 -5.09 -28.39
N GLU A 46 32.86 -5.25 -28.62
CA GLU A 46 32.38 -5.75 -29.89
C GLU A 46 30.96 -5.17 -30.13
N SER A 47 30.95 -4.35 -31.17
CA SER A 47 29.75 -3.86 -31.83
C SER A 47 29.09 -5.02 -32.57
N MET A 48 27.82 -5.21 -32.35
CA MET A 48 26.96 -5.83 -33.37
C MET A 48 25.72 -4.97 -33.48
N ASP A 49 25.71 -4.25 -34.59
CA ASP A 49 24.55 -3.64 -35.22
C ASP A 49 23.59 -4.76 -35.57
N ASP A 50 22.40 -4.73 -35.08
CA ASP A 50 21.27 -5.45 -35.62
C ASP A 50 20.11 -4.44 -35.68
N GLU A 51 19.99 -3.87 -36.84
CA GLU A 51 18.83 -3.12 -37.26
C GLU A 51 17.70 -4.12 -37.49
N MET A 52 16.59 -3.98 -36.75
CA MET A 52 15.30 -4.48 -37.24
C MET A 52 14.15 -3.62 -36.72
N ASP A 53 13.64 -2.89 -37.66
CA ASP A 53 12.24 -2.56 -37.98
C ASP A 53 11.34 -1.98 -36.89
N ASP A 54 11.03 -0.73 -37.16
CA ASP A 54 9.81 -0.02 -36.84
C ASP A 54 8.56 -0.91 -36.95
N ASP A 55 7.90 -1.15 -35.81
CA ASP A 55 6.46 -1.21 -35.79
C ASP A 55 5.95 -0.26 -34.71
N ALA A 56 5.73 0.97 -35.13
CA ALA A 56 5.02 1.96 -34.34
C ALA A 56 3.56 1.55 -34.30
N THR A 57 3.22 0.73 -33.29
CA THR A 57 1.82 0.57 -32.92
C THR A 57 1.46 1.72 -32.00
N ASP A 58 0.89 2.72 -32.63
CA ASP A 58 0.08 3.79 -32.09
C ASP A 58 -0.69 3.35 -30.84
N ALA A 59 -0.17 3.66 -29.67
CA ALA A 59 -0.89 3.62 -28.41
C ALA A 59 -1.80 4.85 -28.41
N GLY A 60 -2.95 4.70 -29.09
CA GLY A 60 -4.03 5.66 -29.03
C GLY A 60 -4.36 6.01 -27.60
N ALA A 61 -4.15 7.28 -27.24
CA ALA A 61 -4.74 7.92 -26.10
C ALA A 61 -6.26 7.78 -26.23
N GLY A 62 -6.81 6.70 -25.68
CA GLY A 62 -8.23 6.43 -25.60
C GLY A 62 -8.86 7.39 -24.62
N SER A 63 -9.50 8.41 -25.17
CA SER A 63 -10.46 9.29 -24.52
C SER A 63 -11.44 8.50 -23.67
N SER A 64 -11.49 8.84 -22.39
CA SER A 64 -12.47 8.40 -21.42
C SER A 64 -13.90 8.68 -21.86
N GLY A 65 -14.56 7.67 -22.35
CA GLY A 65 -16.00 7.59 -22.51
C GLY A 65 -16.46 6.32 -21.84
N GLY A 66 -16.98 6.43 -20.64
CA GLY A 66 -17.86 5.58 -19.83
C GLY A 66 -18.10 4.11 -20.21
N ALA A 67 -17.08 3.37 -20.62
CA ALA A 67 -17.14 1.92 -20.62
C ALA A 67 -16.57 1.44 -19.27
N ALA A 68 -17.34 0.63 -18.53
CA ALA A 68 -16.85 0.00 -17.32
C ALA A 68 -15.53 -0.70 -17.59
N GLN A 69 -14.53 -0.48 -16.79
CA GLN A 69 -13.27 -1.20 -16.87
C GLN A 69 -13.45 -2.56 -16.19
N ALA A 70 -12.96 -3.61 -16.83
CA ALA A 70 -12.94 -4.92 -16.18
C ALA A 70 -12.13 -4.85 -14.88
N GLY A 71 -12.62 -5.57 -13.85
CA GLY A 71 -11.94 -5.68 -12.57
C GLY A 71 -10.52 -6.24 -12.72
N ALA A 72 -9.56 -5.75 -11.95
CA ALA A 72 -8.16 -6.11 -12.10
C ALA A 72 -7.44 -6.32 -10.76
N TYR A 73 -6.45 -7.24 -10.76
CA TYR A 73 -5.49 -7.41 -9.67
C TYR A 73 -4.08 -7.19 -10.19
N VAL A 74 -3.39 -6.21 -9.68
CA VAL A 74 -2.09 -5.76 -10.19
C VAL A 74 -1.10 -5.49 -9.06
N GLU A 75 0.20 -5.59 -9.36
CA GLU A 75 1.24 -5.21 -8.39
C GLU A 75 1.41 -3.68 -8.34
N TYR A 76 1.72 -3.17 -7.15
CA TYR A 76 2.00 -1.75 -6.96
C TYR A 76 3.29 -1.36 -7.70
N ARG A 77 3.24 -0.20 -8.35
CA ARG A 77 4.37 0.56 -8.86
C ARG A 77 4.09 2.05 -8.72
N ASP A 78 5.13 2.86 -8.71
CA ASP A 78 4.95 4.31 -8.67
C ASP A 78 4.12 4.80 -9.85
N GLY A 79 3.19 5.72 -9.58
CA GLY A 79 2.29 6.30 -10.57
C GLY A 79 1.02 5.49 -10.84
N ILE A 80 0.94 4.20 -10.47
CA ILE A 80 -0.19 3.33 -10.82
C ILE A 80 -1.54 3.85 -10.31
N ILE A 81 -1.58 4.55 -9.17
CA ILE A 81 -2.83 5.10 -8.62
C ILE A 81 -3.42 6.13 -9.58
N ALA A 82 -2.60 7.08 -10.04
CA ALA A 82 -3.04 8.14 -10.94
C ALA A 82 -3.31 7.64 -12.38
N GLU A 83 -2.71 6.53 -12.77
CA GLU A 83 -2.89 5.91 -14.09
C GLU A 83 -4.11 4.98 -14.16
N THR A 84 -4.65 4.58 -13.01
CA THR A 84 -5.78 3.65 -12.91
C THR A 84 -7.07 4.42 -12.70
N ALA A 85 -8.03 4.24 -13.58
CA ALA A 85 -9.37 4.79 -13.41
C ALA A 85 -10.24 3.90 -12.50
N GLY A 86 -11.34 4.44 -11.97
CA GLY A 86 -12.27 3.71 -11.14
C GLY A 86 -11.83 3.58 -9.68
N THR A 87 -12.48 2.67 -8.96
CA THR A 87 -12.19 2.41 -7.55
C THR A 87 -10.89 1.64 -7.40
N LYS A 88 -9.99 2.15 -6.58
CA LYS A 88 -8.70 1.52 -6.29
C LYS A 88 -8.64 1.04 -4.84
N ALA A 89 -8.30 -0.23 -4.65
CA ALA A 89 -8.09 -0.85 -3.34
C ALA A 89 -6.61 -1.21 -3.18
N LEU A 90 -5.89 -0.49 -2.34
CA LEU A 90 -4.50 -0.81 -1.99
C LEU A 90 -4.50 -1.94 -0.96
N PHE A 91 -4.08 -3.13 -1.35
CA PHE A 91 -3.98 -4.29 -0.49
C PHE A 91 -2.56 -4.45 0.06
N PHE A 92 -2.36 -4.11 1.33
CA PHE A 92 -1.08 -4.24 2.01
C PHE A 92 -0.83 -5.71 2.41
N HIS A 93 -0.10 -6.40 1.55
CA HIS A 93 0.16 -7.83 1.58
C HIS A 93 1.55 -8.17 2.08
N ALA A 94 1.64 -9.21 2.92
CA ALA A 94 2.92 -9.82 3.31
C ALA A 94 2.90 -11.33 2.98
N PRO A 95 3.92 -11.87 2.30
CA PRO A 95 3.92 -13.28 1.84
C PRO A 95 3.97 -14.30 2.98
N TRP A 96 4.47 -13.89 4.14
CA TRP A 96 4.51 -14.71 5.35
C TRP A 96 3.20 -14.68 6.16
N CYS A 97 2.27 -13.77 5.86
CA CYS A 97 0.99 -13.62 6.57
C CYS A 97 -0.05 -14.61 6.02
N PRO A 98 -0.60 -15.51 6.85
CA PRO A 98 -1.62 -16.47 6.40
C PRO A 98 -2.90 -15.80 5.89
N GLN A 99 -3.36 -14.72 6.55
CA GLN A 99 -4.55 -13.98 6.16
C GLN A 99 -4.37 -13.29 4.81
N CYS A 100 -3.20 -12.71 4.56
CA CYS A 100 -2.89 -12.10 3.28
C CYS A 100 -2.95 -13.12 2.14
N ARG A 101 -2.37 -14.31 2.35
CA ARG A 101 -2.39 -15.37 1.34
C ARG A 101 -3.80 -15.90 1.09
N ALA A 102 -4.61 -16.03 2.17
CA ALA A 102 -6.01 -16.47 2.02
C ALA A 102 -6.85 -15.45 1.25
N LEU A 103 -6.68 -14.15 1.52
CA LEU A 103 -7.34 -13.09 0.76
C LEU A 103 -6.86 -13.07 -0.70
N GLU A 104 -5.56 -13.19 -0.94
CA GLU A 104 -5.01 -13.25 -2.29
C GLU A 104 -5.54 -14.45 -3.08
N GLU A 105 -5.63 -15.63 -2.47
CA GLU A 105 -6.22 -16.81 -3.09
C GLU A 105 -7.71 -16.57 -3.44
N SER A 106 -8.46 -15.92 -2.54
CA SER A 106 -9.85 -15.56 -2.80
C SER A 106 -9.98 -14.57 -3.96
N ILE A 107 -9.10 -13.57 -4.04
CA ILE A 107 -9.05 -12.59 -5.15
C ILE A 107 -8.77 -13.30 -6.48
N LEU A 108 -7.73 -14.16 -6.50
CA LEU A 108 -7.30 -14.86 -7.72
C LEU A 108 -8.30 -15.92 -8.22
N SER A 109 -9.14 -16.45 -7.34
CA SER A 109 -10.17 -17.44 -7.67
C SER A 109 -11.55 -16.84 -7.92
N GLY A 110 -11.76 -15.57 -7.52
CA GLY A 110 -13.03 -14.87 -7.65
C GLY A 110 -13.09 -14.03 -8.92
N GLU A 111 -14.24 -13.39 -9.14
CA GLU A 111 -14.46 -12.41 -10.19
C GLU A 111 -14.44 -11.01 -9.57
N ILE A 112 -13.42 -10.23 -9.91
CA ILE A 112 -13.29 -8.85 -9.42
C ILE A 112 -14.33 -8.02 -10.15
N PRO A 113 -15.18 -7.25 -9.42
CA PRO A 113 -16.19 -6.40 -10.05
C PRO A 113 -15.58 -5.39 -11.03
N ASP A 114 -16.35 -5.05 -12.07
CA ASP A 114 -16.00 -3.97 -12.97
C ASP A 114 -15.74 -2.66 -12.20
N ASP A 115 -14.85 -1.82 -12.70
CA ASP A 115 -14.44 -0.55 -12.10
C ASP A 115 -13.71 -0.67 -10.74
N LEU A 116 -13.34 -1.88 -10.31
CA LEU A 116 -12.50 -2.11 -9.14
C LEU A 116 -11.12 -2.63 -9.55
N THR A 117 -10.07 -1.90 -9.20
CA THR A 117 -8.70 -2.39 -9.32
C THR A 117 -8.11 -2.63 -7.94
N ILE A 118 -7.71 -3.86 -7.65
CA ILE A 118 -7.00 -4.22 -6.43
C ILE A 118 -5.50 -4.15 -6.72
N ILE A 119 -4.82 -3.28 -6.00
CA ILE A 119 -3.38 -3.01 -6.15
C ILE A 119 -2.64 -3.64 -4.97
N LYS A 120 -1.88 -4.70 -5.23
CA LYS A 120 -1.09 -5.39 -4.21
C LYS A 120 0.14 -4.57 -3.86
N VAL A 121 0.24 -4.18 -2.61
CA VAL A 121 1.35 -3.41 -2.04
C VAL A 121 2.15 -4.31 -1.10
N ASP A 122 3.44 -4.43 -1.32
CA ASP A 122 4.31 -5.18 -0.41
C ASP A 122 4.41 -4.47 0.95
N PHE A 123 3.89 -5.11 1.99
CA PHE A 123 3.82 -4.52 3.34
C PHE A 123 5.19 -4.26 3.93
N ASP A 124 6.18 -5.13 3.67
CA ASP A 124 7.48 -5.05 4.33
C ASP A 124 8.34 -3.91 3.75
N THR A 125 8.24 -3.68 2.44
CA THR A 125 9.07 -2.69 1.74
C THR A 125 8.39 -1.34 1.53
N ALA A 126 7.06 -1.27 1.44
CA ALA A 126 6.30 -0.05 1.16
C ALA A 126 6.14 0.86 2.39
N THR A 127 7.23 1.15 3.10
CA THR A 127 7.20 1.93 4.36
C THR A 127 6.59 3.32 4.18
N SER A 128 6.90 4.02 3.09
CA SER A 128 6.37 5.36 2.82
C SER A 128 4.85 5.35 2.61
N LEU A 129 4.33 4.39 1.85
CA LEU A 129 2.88 4.22 1.64
C LEU A 129 2.16 3.85 2.94
N ARG A 130 2.74 2.95 3.72
CA ARG A 130 2.18 2.59 5.03
C ARG A 130 2.08 3.81 5.96
N GLN A 131 3.10 4.65 5.99
CA GLN A 131 3.08 5.90 6.76
C GLN A 131 2.04 6.89 6.22
N GLN A 132 1.96 7.04 4.90
CA GLN A 132 1.00 7.92 4.24
C GLN A 132 -0.44 7.56 4.60
N TYR A 133 -0.79 6.27 4.58
CA TYR A 133 -2.15 5.78 4.82
C TYR A 133 -2.38 5.30 6.26
N GLY A 134 -1.41 5.46 7.17
CA GLY A 134 -1.53 5.04 8.57
C GLY A 134 -1.64 3.52 8.75
N VAL A 135 -1.11 2.74 7.82
CA VAL A 135 -1.18 1.27 7.83
C VAL A 135 -0.13 0.70 8.80
N THR A 136 -0.60 0.07 9.85
CA THR A 136 0.25 -0.51 10.90
C THR A 136 0.26 -2.04 10.91
N ILE A 137 -0.71 -2.66 10.27
CA ILE A 137 -0.86 -4.12 10.21
C ILE A 137 -1.13 -4.55 8.76
N GLN A 138 -0.66 -5.73 8.40
CA GLN A 138 -0.92 -6.36 7.10
C GLN A 138 -2.39 -6.81 6.96
N THR A 139 -2.80 -7.17 5.75
CA THR A 139 -4.19 -7.45 5.37
C THR A 139 -5.09 -6.21 5.50
N THR A 140 -4.48 -5.02 5.54
CA THR A 140 -5.21 -3.75 5.46
C THR A 140 -5.48 -3.43 3.99
N ILE A 141 -6.73 -3.03 3.72
CA ILE A 141 -7.18 -2.49 2.45
C ILE A 141 -7.39 -1.00 2.63
N VAL A 142 -6.85 -0.19 1.73
CA VAL A 142 -7.11 1.26 1.69
C VAL A 142 -7.71 1.61 0.34
N PHE A 143 -8.94 2.08 0.32
CA PHE A 143 -9.56 2.60 -0.89
C PHE A 143 -9.11 4.04 -1.12
N VAL A 144 -8.73 4.34 -2.36
CA VAL A 144 -8.23 5.66 -2.73
C VAL A 144 -8.91 6.18 -3.99
N ASP A 145 -8.98 7.52 -4.10
CA ASP A 145 -9.41 8.20 -5.31
C ASP A 145 -8.28 8.33 -6.35
N ASP A 146 -8.53 9.08 -7.43
CA ASP A 146 -7.56 9.28 -8.53
C ASP A 146 -6.36 10.12 -8.10
N ASP A 147 -6.49 10.92 -7.07
CA ASP A 147 -5.42 11.74 -6.49
C ASP A 147 -4.64 10.98 -5.38
N GLY A 148 -5.04 9.74 -5.08
CA GLY A 148 -4.45 8.92 -4.02
C GLY A 148 -4.88 9.33 -2.62
N VAL A 149 -6.00 10.05 -2.48
CA VAL A 149 -6.57 10.38 -1.17
C VAL A 149 -7.35 9.19 -0.64
N ALA A 150 -7.12 8.81 0.62
CA ALA A 150 -7.83 7.71 1.24
C ALA A 150 -9.32 8.03 1.43
N LEU A 151 -10.18 7.16 0.93
CA LEU A 151 -11.64 7.23 1.05
C LEU A 151 -12.14 6.35 2.20
N ALA A 152 -11.59 5.15 2.34
CA ALA A 152 -11.90 4.20 3.39
C ALA A 152 -10.68 3.32 3.69
N SER A 153 -10.64 2.74 4.90
CA SER A 153 -9.63 1.77 5.29
C SER A 153 -10.24 0.69 6.16
N GLU A 154 -9.96 -0.58 5.84
CA GLU A 154 -10.46 -1.74 6.55
C GLU A 154 -9.36 -2.79 6.73
N VAL A 155 -9.36 -3.49 7.88
CA VAL A 155 -8.45 -4.61 8.15
C VAL A 155 -9.22 -5.92 8.01
N LEU A 156 -8.97 -6.66 6.95
CA LEU A 156 -9.66 -7.93 6.65
C LEU A 156 -8.98 -9.12 7.34
N TYR A 157 -8.91 -9.07 8.67
CA TYR A 157 -8.20 -10.10 9.44
C TYR A 157 -9.09 -11.32 9.75
N SER A 158 -10.39 -11.09 9.96
CA SER A 158 -11.35 -12.14 10.33
C SER A 158 -12.09 -12.72 9.15
N ASP A 159 -12.25 -11.95 8.08
CA ASP A 159 -12.90 -12.35 6.83
C ASP A 159 -11.98 -11.99 5.66
N THR A 160 -11.26 -13.01 5.17
CA THR A 160 -10.25 -12.85 4.12
C THR A 160 -10.81 -13.30 2.76
N THR A 161 -11.95 -12.72 2.38
CA THR A 161 -12.63 -13.01 1.12
C THR A 161 -12.69 -11.80 0.19
N LEU A 162 -12.77 -12.05 -1.12
CA LEU A 162 -13.01 -10.98 -2.09
C LEU A 162 -14.33 -10.26 -1.81
N ASP A 163 -15.37 -11.01 -1.39
CA ASP A 163 -16.68 -10.42 -1.06
C ASP A 163 -16.58 -9.44 0.11
N ALA A 164 -15.79 -9.75 1.15
CA ALA A 164 -15.53 -8.85 2.26
C ALA A 164 -14.78 -7.59 1.82
N LEU A 165 -13.81 -7.72 0.90
CA LEU A 165 -13.10 -6.60 0.31
C LEU A 165 -14.06 -5.71 -0.48
N VAL A 166 -14.90 -6.28 -1.33
CA VAL A 166 -15.89 -5.55 -2.12
C VAL A 166 -16.92 -4.86 -1.22
N ALA A 167 -17.37 -5.52 -0.16
CA ALA A 167 -18.32 -4.95 0.79
C ALA A 167 -17.74 -3.79 1.62
N ALA A 168 -16.40 -3.69 1.74
CA ALA A 168 -15.71 -2.60 2.42
C ALA A 168 -15.50 -1.36 1.53
N ALA A 169 -15.81 -1.44 0.24
CA ALA A 169 -15.71 -0.31 -0.68
C ALA A 169 -16.67 0.83 -0.27
N PRO A 170 -16.24 2.10 -0.36
CA PRO A 170 -17.03 3.27 0.04
C PRO A 170 -18.21 3.55 -0.89
#